data_2a3bd175f07e9c555f203c266fa46878
#
_entry.id   2a3bd175f07e9c555f203c266fa46878
#
_cell.length_a   1.000
_cell.length_b   1.000
_cell.length_c   1.000
_cell.angle_alpha   90.00
_cell.angle_beta   90.00
_cell.angle_gamma   90.00
#
_symmetry.space_group_name_H-M   'P 1'
#
loop_
_entity.id
_entity.type
_entity.pdbx_description
1 polymer ?
#
loop_
_entity_poly.entity_id
_entity_poly.type
_entity_poly.pdbx_seq_one_letter_code
_entity_poly.pdbx_strand_id
1 'polypeptide(L)'
;MLFRSHKTYAYISDGGIQEEVSQGVGRLAGHLGLNNLIMYYDANNVQLSTTVEEVDTEDIVAKYEAWGWRVLSIDGHSVEQIREALKAANEEKERPTLIVGKTIMGKGAVGADGSSRENLVSTHGQPLSKAGVDVAATIKGLGGDPEDPFQIFPEAAELYAKRREELRAWAAEHKAVGEAWSKENPEEAAKLEAFFSNKLPEIDYSTIKVGEGVATRVASAAVLGEYSEKVENMIVMSADLSNSDRTDGFLKHTHPIVKGDFSGRFLHMGVSELTMACVMNGMALHGGVIPVGGTFFVFSDYMKPAIRMSALMRLHVVFVWTHDSFRVGEDGPTHQPVEHEMQIRLLEHLHNHRGERSMVVLRPADSAEAIASWKVALEEERPVGLIFSRQNVDDVPAMGESRFDEAMAEIKHGGYVVADCEGTPDVVMVASGSEVSTLIAGAAKLREEGIKTRVVSAPSEALFFDQPVEYRNEVLPEGIVRYGLTSGLPMTLQTLVGLTGKIHGLDHFGYSAPFKVLDEKFGFSGETVYKEVKEMLGR
;
A
#
# COMPACT_ATOMS: atom_id res chain seq x y z
N MET A 1 -19.35 14.79 12.99
CA MET A 1 -18.55 15.47 14.04
C MET A 1 -17.98 14.55 15.12
N LEU A 2 -18.54 13.40 15.39
CA LEU A 2 -18.01 12.43 16.37
C LEU A 2 -16.57 11.99 16.08
N PHE A 3 -16.12 11.94 14.82
CA PHE A 3 -14.79 11.52 14.40
C PHE A 3 -13.67 12.54 14.60
N ARG A 4 -13.96 13.80 14.85
CA ARG A 4 -12.95 14.84 15.03
C ARG A 4 -12.58 15.12 16.48
N SER A 5 -13.20 14.43 17.45
CA SER A 5 -13.03 14.74 18.86
C SER A 5 -12.20 13.73 19.66
N HIS A 6 -12.01 12.50 19.17
CA HIS A 6 -11.20 11.52 19.89
C HIS A 6 -9.71 11.82 19.76
N LYS A 7 -8.98 11.57 20.82
CA LYS A 7 -7.53 11.69 20.86
C LYS A 7 -6.87 10.37 20.49
N THR A 8 -5.77 10.46 19.76
CA THR A 8 -4.90 9.33 19.43
C THR A 8 -3.62 9.44 20.24
N TYR A 9 -3.33 8.42 21.04
CA TYR A 9 -2.10 8.35 21.82
C TYR A 9 -1.17 7.33 21.19
N ALA A 10 0.08 7.73 20.97
CA ALA A 10 1.12 6.87 20.42
C ALA A 10 2.34 6.86 21.33
N TYR A 11 3.02 5.71 21.40
CA TYR A 11 4.33 5.59 22.04
C TYR A 11 5.40 5.44 20.97
N ILE A 12 6.56 6.04 21.24
CA ILE A 12 7.74 5.90 20.40
C ILE A 12 8.99 5.79 21.26
N SER A 13 9.91 4.94 20.85
CA SER A 13 11.21 4.73 21.52
C SER A 13 12.35 5.47 20.81
N ASP A 14 13.56 5.42 21.38
CA ASP A 14 14.77 5.99 20.78
C ASP A 14 15.01 5.48 19.35
N GLY A 15 14.93 4.17 19.11
CA GLY A 15 15.05 3.62 17.76
C GLY A 15 13.87 3.99 16.86
N GLY A 16 12.65 3.99 17.42
CA GLY A 16 11.45 4.34 16.65
C GLY A 16 11.45 5.77 16.14
N ILE A 17 11.96 6.73 16.92
CA ILE A 17 11.97 8.15 16.50
C ILE A 17 13.02 8.44 15.42
N GLN A 18 14.01 7.57 15.25
CA GLN A 18 15.03 7.67 14.20
C GLN A 18 14.55 7.17 12.83
N GLU A 19 13.53 6.32 12.80
CA GLU A 19 12.99 5.74 11.55
C GLU A 19 12.49 6.83 10.59
N GLU A 20 12.81 6.69 9.29
CA GLU A 20 12.42 7.63 8.24
C GLU A 20 10.89 7.81 8.16
N VAL A 21 10.12 6.76 8.42
CA VAL A 21 8.65 6.86 8.46
C VAL A 21 8.19 7.75 9.61
N SER A 22 8.85 7.71 10.76
CA SER A 22 8.55 8.60 11.91
C SER A 22 8.86 10.05 11.59
N GLN A 23 9.94 10.31 10.85
CA GLN A 23 10.31 11.65 10.36
C GLN A 23 9.23 12.18 9.40
N GLY A 24 8.86 11.39 8.41
CA GLY A 24 7.85 11.77 7.42
C GLY A 24 6.48 12.04 8.03
N VAL A 25 6.02 11.14 8.92
CA VAL A 25 4.72 11.29 9.62
C VAL A 25 4.76 12.45 10.60
N GLY A 26 5.87 12.64 11.34
CA GLY A 26 6.04 13.77 12.27
C GLY A 26 5.91 15.12 11.55
N ARG A 27 6.61 15.27 10.42
CA ARG A 27 6.53 16.47 9.56
C ARG A 27 5.11 16.68 9.05
N LEU A 28 4.45 15.65 8.53
CA LEU A 28 3.09 15.73 8.01
C LEU A 28 2.08 16.11 9.10
N ALA A 29 2.16 15.51 10.28
CA ALA A 29 1.26 15.77 11.40
C ALA A 29 1.36 17.23 11.88
N GLY A 30 2.59 17.76 11.97
CA GLY A 30 2.82 19.17 12.30
C GLY A 30 2.30 20.12 11.21
N HIS A 31 2.56 19.81 9.93
CA HIS A 31 2.08 20.58 8.78
C HIS A 31 0.55 20.68 8.77
N LEU A 32 -0.15 19.58 8.98
CA LEU A 32 -1.62 19.55 9.03
C LEU A 32 -2.21 20.05 10.35
N GLY A 33 -1.39 20.25 11.38
CA GLY A 33 -1.85 20.66 12.70
C GLY A 33 -2.76 19.62 13.36
N LEU A 34 -2.36 18.34 13.35
CA LEU A 34 -3.17 17.23 13.88
C LEU A 34 -3.24 17.27 15.41
N ASN A 35 -3.99 18.20 15.97
CA ASN A 35 -4.11 18.45 17.41
C ASN A 35 -4.69 17.27 18.22
N ASN A 36 -5.23 16.26 17.56
CA ASN A 36 -5.73 15.06 18.20
C ASN A 36 -4.64 13.99 18.43
N LEU A 37 -3.46 14.17 17.82
CA LEU A 37 -2.33 13.27 17.99
C LEU A 37 -1.47 13.71 19.18
N ILE A 38 -1.32 12.81 20.13
CA ILE A 38 -0.44 12.93 21.30
C ILE A 38 0.54 11.79 21.27
N MET A 39 1.83 12.09 21.14
CA MET A 39 2.89 11.09 21.10
C MET A 39 3.76 11.20 22.34
N TYR A 40 4.02 10.08 23.00
CA TYR A 40 4.94 9.96 24.11
C TYR A 40 6.25 9.33 23.62
N TYR A 41 7.34 10.06 23.72
CA TYR A 41 8.67 9.57 23.43
C TYR A 41 9.34 9.12 24.72
N ASP A 42 9.59 7.82 24.83
CA ASP A 42 10.37 7.21 25.90
C ASP A 42 11.88 7.40 25.61
N ALA A 43 12.39 8.53 26.09
CA ALA A 43 13.75 8.98 25.87
C ALA A 43 14.68 8.41 26.96
N ASN A 44 15.17 7.21 26.78
CA ASN A 44 16.04 6.52 27.74
C ASN A 44 17.50 6.39 27.29
N ASN A 45 17.84 6.88 26.09
CA ASN A 45 19.21 6.91 25.54
C ASN A 45 19.83 5.53 25.27
N VAL A 46 19.06 4.43 25.28
CA VAL A 46 19.60 3.08 25.04
C VAL A 46 18.88 2.42 23.87
N GLN A 47 19.68 1.88 22.96
CA GLN A 47 19.23 1.12 21.79
C GLN A 47 19.69 -0.34 21.88
N LEU A 48 19.38 -1.15 20.87
CA LEU A 48 19.71 -2.58 20.90
C LEU A 48 21.21 -2.87 20.95
N SER A 49 22.04 -2.05 20.29
CA SER A 49 23.48 -2.28 20.17
C SER A 49 24.35 -1.11 20.63
N THR A 50 23.77 0.04 20.93
CA THR A 50 24.52 1.27 21.25
C THR A 50 23.67 2.25 22.07
N THR A 51 24.24 3.38 22.44
CA THR A 51 23.49 4.53 22.97
C THR A 51 23.08 5.47 21.82
N VAL A 52 22.08 6.32 22.06
CA VAL A 52 21.64 7.31 21.05
C VAL A 52 22.78 8.24 20.67
N GLU A 53 23.58 8.70 21.66
CA GLU A 53 24.69 9.65 21.46
C GLU A 53 25.78 9.13 20.53
N GLU A 54 25.90 7.80 20.38
CA GLU A 54 26.86 7.18 19.46
C GLU A 54 26.37 7.19 18.00
N VAL A 55 25.07 7.41 17.78
CA VAL A 55 24.40 7.31 16.47
C VAL A 55 23.89 8.66 16.00
N ASP A 56 23.33 9.47 16.91
CA ASP A 56 22.55 10.65 16.60
C ASP A 56 22.83 11.77 17.61
N THR A 57 22.97 12.98 17.10
CA THR A 57 23.17 14.21 17.89
C THR A 57 22.03 15.21 17.68
N GLU A 58 20.91 14.78 17.11
CA GLU A 58 19.77 15.64 16.85
C GLU A 58 19.12 16.16 18.16
N ASP A 59 18.77 17.43 18.15
CA ASP A 59 17.86 17.99 19.15
C ASP A 59 16.40 17.69 18.75
N ILE A 60 15.86 16.59 19.26
CA ILE A 60 14.51 16.13 18.97
C ILE A 60 13.46 17.17 19.37
N VAL A 61 13.68 17.91 20.46
CA VAL A 61 12.75 18.97 20.92
C VAL A 61 12.68 20.07 19.86
N ALA A 62 13.83 20.64 19.49
CA ALA A 62 13.92 21.69 18.49
C ALA A 62 13.39 21.24 17.12
N LYS A 63 13.67 19.99 16.73
CA LYS A 63 13.23 19.39 15.47
C LYS A 63 11.70 19.32 15.37
N TYR A 64 11.04 18.78 16.40
CA TYR A 64 9.58 18.67 16.40
C TYR A 64 8.90 20.03 16.54
N GLU A 65 9.47 20.97 17.32
CA GLU A 65 9.00 22.34 17.36
C GLU A 65 9.08 23.02 16.00
N ALA A 66 10.17 22.82 15.25
CA ALA A 66 10.31 23.35 13.89
C ALA A 66 9.30 22.73 12.90
N TRP A 67 8.83 21.51 13.14
CA TRP A 67 7.73 20.90 12.38
C TRP A 67 6.34 21.39 12.80
N GLY A 68 6.24 22.24 13.83
CA GLY A 68 4.97 22.81 14.29
C GLY A 68 4.28 21.99 15.38
N TRP A 69 4.99 21.09 16.06
CA TRP A 69 4.48 20.39 17.23
C TRP A 69 4.59 21.25 18.49
N ARG A 70 3.73 20.99 19.46
CA ARG A 70 3.95 21.38 20.84
C ARG A 70 4.80 20.31 21.50
N VAL A 71 5.92 20.70 22.13
CA VAL A 71 6.81 19.74 22.81
C VAL A 71 6.81 20.01 24.32
N LEU A 72 6.70 18.96 25.11
CA LEU A 72 6.73 18.99 26.58
C LEU A 72 7.79 18.01 27.08
N SER A 73 8.85 18.51 27.72
CA SER A 73 9.89 17.66 28.30
C SER A 73 9.61 17.44 29.78
N ILE A 74 9.63 16.18 30.22
CA ILE A 74 9.26 15.79 31.58
C ILE A 74 10.22 14.72 32.13
N ASP A 75 10.23 14.54 33.45
CA ASP A 75 10.70 13.34 34.09
C ASP A 75 9.67 12.22 33.87
N GLY A 76 10.02 11.22 33.04
CA GLY A 76 9.17 10.08 32.70
C GLY A 76 8.89 9.11 33.86
N HIS A 77 9.51 9.33 35.02
CA HIS A 77 9.23 8.61 36.27
C HIS A 77 8.33 9.40 37.24
N SER A 78 8.05 10.68 36.95
CA SER A 78 7.15 11.49 37.76
C SER A 78 5.71 11.35 37.28
N VAL A 79 4.88 10.63 38.05
CA VAL A 79 3.45 10.49 37.78
C VAL A 79 2.72 11.83 37.69
N GLU A 80 3.15 12.80 38.48
CA GLU A 80 2.59 14.16 38.48
C GLU A 80 2.89 14.87 37.16
N GLN A 81 4.17 14.89 36.73
CA GLN A 81 4.54 15.53 35.47
C GLN A 81 3.87 14.84 34.25
N ILE A 82 3.76 13.51 34.27
CA ILE A 82 3.05 12.77 33.21
C ILE A 82 1.58 13.21 33.14
N ARG A 83 0.89 13.31 34.30
CA ARG A 83 -0.51 13.75 34.35
C ARG A 83 -0.70 15.19 33.86
N GLU A 84 0.17 16.08 34.26
CA GLU A 84 0.15 17.49 33.84
C GLU A 84 0.40 17.62 32.33
N ALA A 85 1.39 16.89 31.80
CA ALA A 85 1.69 16.89 30.37
C ALA A 85 0.52 16.32 29.54
N LEU A 86 -0.08 15.20 29.97
CA LEU A 86 -1.27 14.64 29.32
C LEU A 86 -2.45 15.58 29.36
N LYS A 87 -2.69 16.27 30.49
CA LYS A 87 -3.74 17.29 30.60
C LYS A 87 -3.48 18.44 29.62
N ALA A 88 -2.28 19.00 29.61
CA ALA A 88 -1.89 20.06 28.70
C ALA A 88 -2.01 19.65 27.22
N ALA A 89 -1.62 18.40 26.89
CA ALA A 89 -1.77 17.85 25.54
C ALA A 89 -3.23 17.69 25.11
N ASN A 90 -4.12 17.30 26.03
CA ASN A 90 -5.55 17.18 25.75
C ASN A 90 -6.24 18.55 25.54
N GLU A 91 -5.71 19.60 26.14
CA GLU A 91 -6.19 20.98 26.01
C GLU A 91 -5.67 21.68 24.74
N GLU A 92 -4.63 21.15 24.08
CA GLU A 92 -4.09 21.71 22.84
C GLU A 92 -5.11 21.59 21.68
N LYS A 93 -5.28 22.69 20.91
CA LYS A 93 -6.32 22.80 19.87
C LYS A 93 -5.76 23.03 18.45
N GLU A 94 -4.48 23.29 18.32
CA GLU A 94 -3.90 23.74 17.03
C GLU A 94 -2.81 22.82 16.49
N ARG A 95 -2.12 22.09 17.39
CA ARG A 95 -0.90 21.36 17.06
C ARG A 95 -0.90 19.95 17.65
N PRO A 96 -0.26 18.97 17.00
CA PRO A 96 0.07 17.70 17.67
C PRO A 96 1.00 17.96 18.86
N THR A 97 0.97 17.08 19.86
CA THR A 97 1.82 17.19 21.04
C THR A 97 2.78 16.03 21.14
N LEU A 98 4.08 16.33 21.29
CA LEU A 98 5.13 15.38 21.68
C LEU A 98 5.44 15.58 23.17
N ILE A 99 5.34 14.50 23.96
CA ILE A 99 5.79 14.46 25.35
C ILE A 99 7.10 13.68 25.36
N VAL A 100 8.21 14.35 25.65
CA VAL A 100 9.54 13.74 25.79
C VAL A 100 9.72 13.36 27.26
N GLY A 101 9.51 12.09 27.57
CA GLY A 101 9.68 11.54 28.92
C GLY A 101 11.09 10.96 29.08
N LYS A 102 11.92 11.60 29.87
CA LYS A 102 13.23 11.04 30.21
C LYS A 102 13.06 9.90 31.20
N THR A 103 13.50 8.70 30.81
CA THR A 103 13.35 7.48 31.61
C THR A 103 14.67 6.76 31.78
N ILE A 104 14.65 5.74 32.62
CA ILE A 104 15.78 4.84 32.89
C ILE A 104 15.42 3.47 32.33
N MET A 105 16.14 3.01 31.32
CA MET A 105 15.94 1.68 30.73
C MET A 105 16.35 0.61 31.75
N GLY A 106 15.47 -0.38 31.96
CA GLY A 106 15.70 -1.46 32.93
C GLY A 106 15.74 -0.97 34.39
N LYS A 107 14.98 0.08 34.74
CA LYS A 107 14.94 0.65 36.08
C LYS A 107 14.75 -0.41 37.16
N GLY A 108 15.61 -0.36 38.18
CA GLY A 108 15.62 -1.30 39.30
C GLY A 108 16.36 -2.61 39.03
N ALA A 109 16.86 -2.84 37.81
CA ALA A 109 17.64 -4.05 37.49
C ALA A 109 18.98 -4.08 38.21
N VAL A 110 19.27 -5.18 38.94
CA VAL A 110 20.50 -5.41 39.70
C VAL A 110 21.16 -6.73 39.30
N GLY A 111 22.47 -6.78 39.31
CA GLY A 111 23.25 -8.01 39.14
C GLY A 111 23.33 -8.84 40.44
N ALA A 112 23.80 -10.10 40.34
CA ALA A 112 24.01 -10.97 41.49
C ALA A 112 25.06 -10.40 42.49
N ASP A 113 25.91 -9.53 42.02
CA ASP A 113 26.90 -8.78 42.82
C ASP A 113 26.35 -7.48 43.46
N GLY A 114 25.04 -7.21 43.24
CA GLY A 114 24.37 -5.98 43.68
C GLY A 114 24.70 -4.74 42.82
N SER A 115 25.44 -4.87 41.72
CA SER A 115 25.70 -3.75 40.81
C SER A 115 24.45 -3.39 40.01
N SER A 116 24.27 -2.09 39.68
CA SER A 116 23.18 -1.67 38.78
C SER A 116 23.37 -2.25 37.37
N ARG A 117 22.27 -2.68 36.78
CA ARG A 117 22.16 -3.10 35.39
C ARG A 117 21.26 -2.16 34.57
N GLU A 118 20.94 -1.01 35.11
CA GLU A 118 20.20 0.06 34.47
C GLU A 118 21.00 0.70 33.33
N ASN A 119 20.31 1.18 32.29
CA ASN A 119 20.91 1.92 31.17
C ASN A 119 22.09 1.22 30.48
N LEU A 120 22.11 -0.10 30.51
CA LEU A 120 23.17 -0.85 29.84
C LEU A 120 22.61 -1.45 28.54
N VAL A 121 23.32 -1.28 27.43
CA VAL A 121 23.05 -1.91 26.14
C VAL A 121 22.89 -3.43 26.29
N SER A 122 23.71 -4.06 27.15
CA SER A 122 23.63 -5.50 27.45
C SER A 122 22.33 -5.93 28.13
N THR A 123 21.58 -5.01 28.72
CA THR A 123 20.28 -5.29 29.36
C THR A 123 19.12 -5.07 28.38
N HIS A 124 19.32 -4.21 27.35
CA HIS A 124 18.32 -3.92 26.36
C HIS A 124 18.10 -5.10 25.40
N GLY A 125 16.84 -5.46 25.14
CA GLY A 125 16.47 -6.47 24.14
C GLY A 125 16.90 -7.91 24.45
N GLN A 126 17.40 -8.18 25.67
CA GLN A 126 17.82 -9.51 26.13
C GLN A 126 16.92 -10.00 27.27
N PRO A 127 16.70 -11.32 27.41
CA PRO A 127 16.17 -11.85 28.65
C PRO A 127 17.04 -11.42 29.82
N LEU A 128 16.43 -10.87 30.88
CA LEU A 128 17.16 -10.30 32.02
C LEU A 128 18.22 -11.24 32.62
N SER A 129 17.91 -12.54 32.70
CA SER A 129 18.85 -13.57 33.17
C SER A 129 20.10 -13.71 32.29
N LYS A 130 19.97 -13.52 30.96
CA LYS A 130 21.11 -13.54 30.03
C LYS A 130 21.93 -12.24 30.11
N ALA A 131 21.30 -11.14 30.47
CA ALA A 131 21.96 -9.85 30.70
C ALA A 131 22.71 -9.78 32.03
N GLY A 132 22.79 -10.87 32.79
CA GLY A 132 23.44 -10.94 34.10
C GLY A 132 22.65 -10.24 35.21
N VAL A 133 21.35 -10.09 35.04
CA VAL A 133 20.42 -9.55 36.04
C VAL A 133 20.00 -10.66 37.00
N ASP A 134 20.10 -10.41 38.31
CA ASP A 134 19.43 -11.21 39.33
C ASP A 134 17.95 -10.82 39.36
N VAL A 135 17.11 -11.66 38.71
CA VAL A 135 15.69 -11.40 38.54
C VAL A 135 14.97 -11.39 39.90
N ALA A 136 15.33 -12.32 40.81
CA ALA A 136 14.70 -12.40 42.13
C ALA A 136 15.04 -11.17 42.98
N ALA A 137 16.29 -10.75 43.00
CA ALA A 137 16.71 -9.56 43.71
C ALA A 137 16.07 -8.29 43.12
N THR A 138 15.94 -8.22 41.80
CA THR A 138 15.29 -7.09 41.10
C THR A 138 13.78 -7.03 41.46
N ILE A 139 13.05 -8.13 41.38
CA ILE A 139 11.62 -8.19 41.76
C ILE A 139 11.43 -7.75 43.21
N LYS A 140 12.26 -8.29 44.11
CA LYS A 140 12.24 -7.91 45.53
C LYS A 140 12.56 -6.45 45.78
N GLY A 141 13.57 -5.90 45.05
CA GLY A 141 13.94 -4.48 45.11
C GLY A 141 12.83 -3.55 44.64
N LEU A 142 11.97 -4.01 43.71
CA LEU A 142 10.81 -3.29 43.21
C LEU A 142 9.56 -3.50 44.08
N GLY A 143 9.65 -4.26 45.19
CA GLY A 143 8.55 -4.50 46.12
C GLY A 143 7.65 -5.69 45.77
N GLY A 144 8.03 -6.49 44.74
CA GLY A 144 7.32 -7.70 44.35
C GLY A 144 7.79 -8.96 45.10
N ASP A 145 7.09 -10.07 44.86
CA ASP A 145 7.43 -11.40 45.35
C ASP A 145 8.08 -12.23 44.24
N PRO A 146 9.37 -12.63 44.35
CA PRO A 146 10.01 -13.48 43.35
C PRO A 146 9.33 -14.85 43.13
N GLU A 147 8.62 -15.36 44.12
CA GLU A 147 7.86 -16.64 44.03
C GLU A 147 6.50 -16.45 43.30
N ASP A 148 6.00 -15.20 43.25
CA ASP A 148 4.81 -14.82 42.50
C ASP A 148 5.08 -13.56 41.66
N PRO A 149 5.91 -13.64 40.59
CA PRO A 149 6.36 -12.48 39.79
C PRO A 149 5.24 -11.80 39.02
N PHE A 150 4.06 -12.41 38.92
CA PHE A 150 2.87 -11.86 38.27
C PHE A 150 1.82 -11.36 39.27
N GLN A 151 2.18 -11.25 40.54
CA GLN A 151 1.31 -10.72 41.58
C GLN A 151 0.70 -9.38 41.21
N ILE A 152 -0.61 -9.26 41.32
CA ILE A 152 -1.32 -7.99 41.19
C ILE A 152 -1.46 -7.40 42.60
N PHE A 153 -0.86 -6.26 42.85
CA PHE A 153 -0.97 -5.55 44.13
C PHE A 153 -2.43 -5.18 44.40
N PRO A 154 -2.94 -5.40 45.63
CA PRO A 154 -4.33 -5.09 45.97
C PRO A 154 -4.76 -3.65 45.63
N GLU A 155 -3.89 -2.68 45.89
CA GLU A 155 -4.11 -1.26 45.59
C GLU A 155 -4.27 -1.01 44.10
N ALA A 156 -3.48 -1.69 43.27
CA ALA A 156 -3.62 -1.63 41.83
C ALA A 156 -4.92 -2.28 41.36
N ALA A 157 -5.27 -3.44 41.92
CA ALA A 157 -6.53 -4.12 41.59
C ALA A 157 -7.76 -3.26 41.94
N GLU A 158 -7.77 -2.60 43.10
CA GLU A 158 -8.82 -1.68 43.51
C GLU A 158 -8.91 -0.45 42.58
N LEU A 159 -7.78 0.16 42.28
CA LEU A 159 -7.70 1.33 41.37
C LEU A 159 -8.27 0.98 40.00
N TYR A 160 -7.83 -0.15 39.41
CA TYR A 160 -8.31 -0.56 38.08
C TYR A 160 -9.79 -1.02 38.13
N ALA A 161 -10.26 -1.65 39.22
CA ALA A 161 -11.66 -1.99 39.37
C ALA A 161 -12.56 -0.75 39.37
N LYS A 162 -12.19 0.28 40.15
CA LYS A 162 -12.90 1.58 40.17
C LYS A 162 -12.89 2.23 38.78
N ARG A 163 -11.72 2.30 38.15
CA ARG A 163 -11.60 2.91 36.80
C ARG A 163 -12.42 2.15 35.75
N ARG A 164 -12.49 0.83 35.84
CA ARG A 164 -13.31 0.01 34.93
C ARG A 164 -14.78 0.34 35.04
N GLU A 165 -15.30 0.54 36.24
CA GLU A 165 -16.70 0.94 36.43
C GLU A 165 -16.98 2.35 35.86
N GLU A 166 -16.08 3.30 36.08
CA GLU A 166 -16.16 4.63 35.48
C GLU A 166 -16.19 4.55 33.94
N LEU A 167 -15.30 3.75 33.35
CA LEU A 167 -15.22 3.58 31.89
C LEU A 167 -16.45 2.86 31.32
N ARG A 168 -17.02 1.88 32.06
CA ARG A 168 -18.28 1.23 31.65
C ARG A 168 -19.46 2.19 31.64
N ALA A 169 -19.56 3.04 32.67
CA ALA A 169 -20.60 4.08 32.74
C ALA A 169 -20.43 5.07 31.57
N TRP A 170 -19.21 5.54 31.35
CA TRP A 170 -18.88 6.43 30.23
C TRP A 170 -19.21 5.79 28.87
N ALA A 171 -18.84 4.52 28.65
CA ALA A 171 -19.13 3.82 27.40
C ALA A 171 -20.65 3.65 27.17
N ALA A 172 -21.42 3.36 28.24
CA ALA A 172 -22.87 3.24 28.16
C ALA A 172 -23.53 4.60 27.79
N GLU A 173 -23.05 5.70 28.39
CA GLU A 173 -23.51 7.05 28.08
C GLU A 173 -23.20 7.41 26.60
N HIS A 174 -21.97 7.18 26.14
CA HIS A 174 -21.57 7.47 24.75
C HIS A 174 -22.33 6.62 23.74
N LYS A 175 -22.61 5.35 24.08
CA LYS A 175 -23.47 4.51 23.24
C LYS A 175 -24.88 5.08 23.14
N ALA A 176 -25.46 5.52 24.25
CA ALA A 176 -26.80 6.14 24.24
C ALA A 176 -26.83 7.44 23.42
N VAL A 177 -25.78 8.26 23.53
CA VAL A 177 -25.63 9.47 22.71
C VAL A 177 -25.53 9.11 21.20
N GLY A 178 -24.75 8.08 20.85
CA GLY A 178 -24.64 7.58 19.48
C GLY A 178 -25.97 7.06 18.94
N GLU A 179 -26.73 6.29 19.74
CA GLU A 179 -28.05 5.80 19.36
C GLU A 179 -29.09 6.93 19.18
N ALA A 180 -29.04 7.96 20.03
CA ALA A 180 -29.89 9.13 19.90
C ALA A 180 -29.56 9.92 18.63
N TRP A 181 -28.25 10.18 18.40
CA TRP A 181 -27.78 10.85 17.19
C TRP A 181 -28.20 10.10 15.91
N SER A 182 -28.08 8.78 15.89
CA SER A 182 -28.48 7.97 14.73
C SER A 182 -29.98 8.05 14.43
N LYS A 183 -30.81 8.21 15.45
CA LYS A 183 -32.26 8.41 15.27
C LYS A 183 -32.60 9.81 14.75
N GLU A 184 -31.84 10.81 15.17
CA GLU A 184 -32.00 12.20 14.73
C GLU A 184 -31.41 12.46 13.34
N ASN A 185 -30.40 11.68 12.93
CA ASN A 185 -29.67 11.83 11.68
C ASN A 185 -29.58 10.48 10.93
N PRO A 186 -30.71 9.92 10.46
CA PRO A 186 -30.74 8.56 9.92
C PRO A 186 -29.93 8.40 8.62
N GLU A 187 -29.85 9.42 7.77
CA GLU A 187 -29.07 9.38 6.52
C GLU A 187 -27.57 9.34 6.79
N GLU A 188 -27.07 10.20 7.67
CA GLU A 188 -25.67 10.23 8.07
C GLU A 188 -25.27 8.97 8.84
N ALA A 189 -26.16 8.45 9.65
CA ALA A 189 -25.94 7.19 10.36
C ALA A 189 -25.82 6.01 9.39
N ALA A 190 -26.68 5.94 8.37
CA ALA A 190 -26.61 4.94 7.32
C ALA A 190 -25.31 5.05 6.47
N LYS A 191 -24.89 6.28 6.16
CA LYS A 191 -23.58 6.51 5.49
C LYS A 191 -22.42 6.02 6.34
N LEU A 192 -22.44 6.36 7.62
CA LEU A 192 -21.41 5.94 8.56
C LEU A 192 -21.30 4.42 8.64
N GLU A 193 -22.44 3.75 8.78
CA GLU A 193 -22.51 2.29 8.79
C GLU A 193 -21.99 1.70 7.48
N ALA A 194 -22.36 2.28 6.33
CA ALA A 194 -21.89 1.86 5.02
C ALA A 194 -20.36 1.97 4.91
N PHE A 195 -19.77 3.08 5.38
CA PHE A 195 -18.33 3.29 5.34
C PHE A 195 -17.56 2.28 6.21
N PHE A 196 -18.03 2.00 7.44
CA PHE A 196 -17.38 1.03 8.33
C PHE A 196 -17.68 -0.43 7.99
N SER A 197 -18.76 -0.71 7.25
CA SER A 197 -19.06 -2.04 6.74
C SER A 197 -18.50 -2.31 5.33
N ASN A 198 -17.72 -1.36 4.78
CA ASN A 198 -17.17 -1.41 3.42
C ASN A 198 -18.24 -1.61 2.33
N LYS A 199 -19.46 -1.08 2.56
CA LYS A 199 -20.51 -1.11 1.57
C LYS A 199 -20.23 -0.08 0.48
N LEU A 200 -20.00 -0.57 -0.73
CA LEU A 200 -19.69 0.27 -1.89
C LEU A 200 -20.96 0.87 -2.52
N PRO A 201 -20.86 2.08 -3.09
CA PRO A 201 -21.93 2.64 -3.91
C PRO A 201 -22.07 1.91 -5.24
N GLU A 202 -23.25 1.99 -5.86
CA GLU A 202 -23.43 1.55 -7.24
C GLU A 202 -22.78 2.55 -8.20
N ILE A 203 -21.97 2.05 -9.12
CA ILE A 203 -21.26 2.85 -10.12
C ILE A 203 -21.56 2.30 -11.50
N ASP A 204 -22.07 3.16 -12.38
CA ASP A 204 -22.26 2.84 -13.80
C ASP A 204 -20.98 3.17 -14.58
N TYR A 205 -20.12 2.18 -14.70
CA TYR A 205 -18.83 2.30 -15.41
C TYR A 205 -19.00 2.60 -16.90
N SER A 206 -20.17 2.34 -17.51
CA SER A 206 -20.42 2.62 -18.93
C SER A 206 -20.50 4.11 -19.25
N THR A 207 -20.69 4.94 -18.20
CA THR A 207 -20.74 6.41 -18.32
C THR A 207 -19.36 7.05 -18.39
N ILE A 208 -18.31 6.32 -17.99
CA ILE A 208 -16.94 6.82 -17.98
C ILE A 208 -16.40 6.89 -19.41
N LYS A 209 -16.22 8.12 -19.90
CA LYS A 209 -15.76 8.35 -21.29
C LYS A 209 -14.26 8.57 -21.32
N VAL A 210 -13.60 7.79 -22.13
CA VAL A 210 -12.16 7.86 -22.40
C VAL A 210 -11.98 7.87 -23.91
N GLY A 211 -10.96 8.60 -24.40
CA GLY A 211 -10.62 8.60 -25.83
C GLY A 211 -10.03 7.26 -26.27
N GLU A 212 -10.03 7.01 -27.56
CA GLU A 212 -9.36 5.85 -28.17
C GLU A 212 -7.83 6.04 -28.17
N GLY A 213 -7.10 4.94 -28.04
CA GLY A 213 -5.65 4.92 -28.18
C GLY A 213 -4.92 5.80 -27.15
N VAL A 214 -5.43 5.90 -25.92
CA VAL A 214 -4.81 6.73 -24.88
C VAL A 214 -3.99 5.88 -23.90
N ALA A 215 -3.11 6.54 -23.12
CA ALA A 215 -2.39 5.90 -22.05
C ALA A 215 -3.37 5.39 -20.96
N THR A 216 -3.12 4.22 -20.39
CA THR A 216 -4.02 3.65 -19.36
C THR A 216 -4.08 4.51 -18.10
N ARG A 217 -3.05 5.32 -17.78
CA ARG A 217 -3.13 6.33 -16.71
C ARG A 217 -4.18 7.42 -16.98
N VAL A 218 -4.52 7.71 -18.25
CA VAL A 218 -5.56 8.68 -18.61
C VAL A 218 -6.94 8.08 -18.34
N ALA A 219 -7.13 6.80 -18.64
CA ALA A 219 -8.34 6.08 -18.27
C ALA A 219 -8.49 6.01 -16.73
N SER A 220 -7.40 5.76 -16.01
CA SER A 220 -7.36 5.83 -14.54
C SER A 220 -7.83 7.18 -14.01
N ALA A 221 -7.37 8.29 -14.58
CA ALA A 221 -7.82 9.64 -14.19
C ALA A 221 -9.32 9.84 -14.40
N ALA A 222 -9.89 9.31 -15.48
CA ALA A 222 -11.32 9.40 -15.74
C ALA A 222 -12.13 8.63 -14.69
N VAL A 223 -11.67 7.42 -14.30
CA VAL A 223 -12.30 6.65 -13.22
C VAL A 223 -12.20 7.38 -11.88
N LEU A 224 -11.03 7.90 -11.54
CA LEU A 224 -10.84 8.69 -10.33
C LEU A 224 -11.74 9.93 -10.30
N GLY A 225 -11.95 10.56 -11.45
CA GLY A 225 -12.92 11.66 -11.59
C GLY A 225 -14.34 11.25 -11.22
N GLU A 226 -14.81 10.08 -11.66
CA GLU A 226 -16.12 9.51 -11.27
C GLU A 226 -16.14 9.13 -9.79
N TYR A 227 -15.09 8.47 -9.30
CA TYR A 227 -14.97 8.10 -7.89
C TYR A 227 -14.95 9.31 -6.96
N SER A 228 -14.42 10.44 -7.41
CA SER A 228 -14.44 11.67 -6.62
C SER A 228 -15.87 12.21 -6.37
N GLU A 229 -16.85 11.81 -7.16
CA GLU A 229 -18.26 12.12 -6.94
C GLU A 229 -18.97 11.00 -6.17
N LYS A 230 -18.76 9.74 -6.54
CA LYS A 230 -19.58 8.60 -6.08
C LYS A 230 -19.04 7.93 -4.80
N VAL A 231 -17.73 7.94 -4.56
CA VAL A 231 -17.10 7.25 -3.44
C VAL A 231 -16.68 8.24 -2.38
N GLU A 232 -17.64 8.67 -1.55
CA GLU A 232 -17.47 9.77 -0.59
C GLU A 232 -16.37 9.51 0.46
N ASN A 233 -16.07 8.25 0.78
CA ASN A 233 -15.06 7.87 1.77
C ASN A 233 -13.70 7.48 1.18
N MET A 234 -13.49 7.70 -0.13
CA MET A 234 -12.18 7.53 -0.73
C MET A 234 -11.27 8.72 -0.43
N ILE A 235 -10.03 8.46 -0.06
CA ILE A 235 -8.98 9.47 0.12
C ILE A 235 -7.83 9.11 -0.82
N VAL A 236 -7.51 10.03 -1.72
CA VAL A 236 -6.44 9.86 -2.70
C VAL A 236 -5.20 10.66 -2.29
N MET A 237 -4.03 10.07 -2.49
CA MET A 237 -2.74 10.69 -2.18
C MET A 237 -1.78 10.57 -3.36
N SER A 238 -0.83 11.49 -3.45
CA SER A 238 0.27 11.38 -4.40
C SER A 238 1.58 11.86 -3.78
N ALA A 239 2.68 11.19 -4.15
CA ALA A 239 4.03 11.54 -3.75
C ALA A 239 4.64 12.62 -4.68
N ASP A 240 3.98 13.78 -4.74
CA ASP A 240 4.37 14.96 -5.55
C ASP A 240 4.34 14.73 -7.08
N LEU A 241 3.55 13.76 -7.55
CA LEU A 241 3.48 13.38 -8.96
C LEU A 241 2.06 13.42 -9.56
N SER A 242 1.08 13.99 -8.85
CA SER A 242 -0.35 13.87 -9.17
C SER A 242 -0.71 14.30 -10.61
N ASN A 243 -0.06 15.33 -11.13
CA ASN A 243 -0.24 15.79 -12.51
C ASN A 243 0.33 14.80 -13.56
N SER A 244 1.27 13.96 -13.18
CA SER A 244 1.92 12.98 -14.05
C SER A 244 1.39 11.58 -13.84
N ASP A 245 1.21 11.13 -12.60
CA ASP A 245 0.59 9.84 -12.26
C ASP A 245 -0.94 9.87 -12.48
N ARG A 246 -1.49 11.06 -12.75
CA ARG A 246 -2.90 11.31 -13.05
C ARG A 246 -3.87 11.06 -11.89
N THR A 247 -3.37 10.98 -10.67
CA THR A 247 -4.26 10.96 -9.49
C THR A 247 -4.99 12.28 -9.27
N ASP A 248 -4.52 13.37 -9.88
CA ASP A 248 -5.21 14.68 -9.94
C ASP A 248 -6.61 14.60 -10.59
N GLY A 249 -6.90 13.55 -11.35
CA GLY A 249 -8.26 13.28 -11.83
C GLY A 249 -9.29 13.22 -10.71
N PHE A 250 -8.90 12.79 -9.51
CA PHE A 250 -9.76 12.78 -8.33
C PHE A 250 -10.16 14.19 -7.83
N LEU A 251 -9.36 15.22 -8.14
CA LEU A 251 -9.67 16.61 -7.75
C LEU A 251 -10.85 17.23 -8.50
N LYS A 252 -11.47 16.48 -9.43
CA LYS A 252 -12.61 16.97 -10.23
C LYS A 252 -13.80 17.39 -9.35
N HIS A 253 -14.08 16.67 -8.26
CA HIS A 253 -15.22 16.93 -7.37
C HIS A 253 -14.81 17.05 -5.89
N THR A 254 -13.54 17.31 -5.61
CA THR A 254 -12.99 17.50 -4.26
C THR A 254 -11.83 18.49 -4.31
N HIS A 255 -11.21 18.73 -3.16
CA HIS A 255 -10.05 19.61 -3.03
C HIS A 255 -9.03 18.99 -2.05
N PRO A 256 -7.81 19.55 -1.97
CA PRO A 256 -6.80 19.05 -1.05
C PRO A 256 -7.18 19.21 0.41
N ILE A 257 -6.77 18.23 1.23
CA ILE A 257 -6.76 18.34 2.70
C ILE A 257 -5.62 19.29 3.08
N VAL A 258 -5.93 20.34 3.84
CA VAL A 258 -4.95 21.30 4.33
C VAL A 258 -5.18 21.61 5.81
N LYS A 259 -4.21 22.24 6.46
CA LYS A 259 -4.36 22.67 7.86
C LYS A 259 -5.61 23.55 8.03
N GLY A 260 -6.47 23.13 8.94
CA GLY A 260 -7.74 23.84 9.23
C GLY A 260 -8.90 23.46 8.30
N ASP A 261 -8.66 22.80 7.18
CA ASP A 261 -9.70 22.28 6.29
C ASP A 261 -9.48 20.82 5.94
N PHE A 262 -10.24 19.95 6.59
CA PHE A 262 -10.26 18.51 6.40
C PHE A 262 -11.53 18.03 5.66
N SER A 263 -12.24 18.91 4.98
CA SER A 263 -13.40 18.56 4.15
C SER A 263 -12.99 18.03 2.78
N GLY A 264 -11.78 18.33 2.33
CA GLY A 264 -11.18 17.74 1.14
C GLY A 264 -10.87 16.25 1.30
N ARG A 265 -10.58 15.58 0.16
CA ARG A 265 -10.30 14.15 0.12
C ARG A 265 -9.06 13.80 -0.72
N PHE A 266 -8.22 14.79 -0.95
CA PHE A 266 -6.92 14.60 -1.62
C PHE A 266 -5.80 15.07 -0.69
N LEU A 267 -4.74 14.25 -0.55
CA LEU A 267 -3.61 14.60 0.31
C LEU A 267 -2.31 14.64 -0.50
N HIS A 268 -1.72 15.84 -0.57
CA HIS A 268 -0.38 16.02 -1.11
C HIS A 268 0.67 15.56 -0.08
N MET A 269 1.38 14.47 -0.39
CA MET A 269 2.34 13.87 0.54
C MET A 269 3.74 14.50 0.45
N GLY A 270 4.03 15.21 -0.68
CA GLY A 270 5.40 15.54 -1.05
C GLY A 270 6.17 14.29 -1.46
N VAL A 271 7.46 14.40 -1.71
CA VAL A 271 8.31 13.28 -2.12
C VAL A 271 8.59 12.39 -0.89
N SER A 272 7.66 11.47 -0.60
CA SER A 272 7.74 10.58 0.56
C SER A 272 6.85 9.33 0.42
N GLU A 273 7.22 8.44 -0.48
CA GLU A 273 6.45 7.25 -0.85
C GLU A 273 6.27 6.28 0.32
N LEU A 274 7.31 6.05 1.12
CA LEU A 274 7.23 5.19 2.31
C LEU A 274 6.22 5.74 3.32
N THR A 275 6.31 7.04 3.61
CA THR A 275 5.37 7.71 4.52
C THR A 275 3.95 7.63 3.99
N MET A 276 3.73 7.88 2.70
CA MET A 276 2.43 7.77 2.05
C MET A 276 1.82 6.38 2.24
N ALA A 277 2.57 5.34 1.90
CA ALA A 277 2.09 3.96 2.03
C ALA A 277 1.81 3.56 3.49
N CYS A 278 2.62 4.02 4.46
CA CYS A 278 2.36 3.80 5.88
C CYS A 278 1.10 4.55 6.36
N VAL A 279 0.86 5.78 5.89
CA VAL A 279 -0.36 6.54 6.18
C VAL A 279 -1.60 5.84 5.60
N MET A 280 -1.51 5.30 4.37
CA MET A 280 -2.57 4.48 3.78
C MET A 280 -2.90 3.27 4.66
N ASN A 281 -1.88 2.55 5.12
CA ASN A 281 -2.07 1.41 6.04
C ASN A 281 -2.76 1.84 7.35
N GLY A 282 -2.35 2.98 7.92
CA GLY A 282 -2.98 3.53 9.11
C GLY A 282 -4.44 3.92 8.90
N MET A 283 -4.77 4.50 7.75
CA MET A 283 -6.16 4.83 7.38
C MET A 283 -7.01 3.58 7.20
N ALA A 284 -6.49 2.56 6.51
CA ALA A 284 -7.20 1.30 6.34
C ALA A 284 -7.43 0.57 7.68
N LEU A 285 -6.46 0.59 8.59
CA LEU A 285 -6.58 0.05 9.95
C LEU A 285 -7.63 0.79 10.79
N HIS A 286 -7.73 2.10 10.63
CA HIS A 286 -8.79 2.88 11.30
C HIS A 286 -10.18 2.50 10.78
N GLY A 287 -10.29 2.16 9.50
CA GLY A 287 -11.55 1.83 8.84
C GLY A 287 -12.37 3.05 8.45
N GLY A 288 -13.45 2.81 7.70
CA GLY A 288 -14.38 3.83 7.24
C GLY A 288 -13.90 4.67 6.06
N VAL A 289 -12.67 4.45 5.56
CA VAL A 289 -12.09 5.12 4.39
C VAL A 289 -11.37 4.15 3.49
N ILE A 290 -11.33 4.45 2.20
CA ILE A 290 -10.61 3.70 1.17
C ILE A 290 -9.39 4.53 0.74
N PRO A 291 -8.18 4.20 1.21
CA PRO A 291 -6.97 4.92 0.86
C PRO A 291 -6.42 4.49 -0.50
N VAL A 292 -6.09 5.47 -1.33
CA VAL A 292 -5.46 5.30 -2.65
C VAL A 292 -4.18 6.14 -2.69
N GLY A 293 -3.06 5.60 -3.15
CA GLY A 293 -1.81 6.34 -3.24
C GLY A 293 -1.08 6.15 -4.55
N GLY A 294 -0.71 7.25 -5.21
CA GLY A 294 -0.08 7.29 -6.52
C GLY A 294 1.37 7.72 -6.52
N THR A 295 2.17 7.07 -7.38
CA THR A 295 3.55 7.44 -7.71
C THR A 295 3.96 6.76 -9.04
N PHE A 296 5.19 6.97 -9.51
CA PHE A 296 5.75 6.18 -10.62
C PHE A 296 6.11 4.77 -10.17
N PHE A 297 6.01 3.82 -11.08
CA PHE A 297 6.18 2.41 -10.74
C PHE A 297 7.59 2.10 -10.21
N VAL A 298 8.62 2.72 -10.75
CA VAL A 298 9.99 2.56 -10.24
C VAL A 298 10.11 2.95 -8.76
N PHE A 299 9.33 3.93 -8.28
CA PHE A 299 9.34 4.37 -6.89
C PHE A 299 8.54 3.48 -5.94
N SER A 300 7.92 2.40 -6.45
CA SER A 300 7.41 1.33 -5.59
C SER A 300 8.51 0.71 -4.72
N ASP A 301 9.77 0.84 -5.12
CA ASP A 301 10.93 0.43 -4.33
C ASP A 301 10.94 1.07 -2.93
N TYR A 302 10.60 2.35 -2.83
CA TYR A 302 10.51 3.05 -1.55
C TYR A 302 9.29 2.62 -0.72
N MET A 303 8.25 2.06 -1.34
CA MET A 303 7.01 1.65 -0.68
C MET A 303 7.02 0.19 -0.20
N LYS A 304 7.93 -0.64 -0.66
CA LYS A 304 7.92 -2.10 -0.45
C LYS A 304 7.74 -2.55 1.00
N PRO A 305 8.41 -1.98 2.01
CA PRO A 305 8.18 -2.37 3.40
C PRO A 305 6.71 -2.18 3.82
N ALA A 306 6.10 -1.07 3.42
CA ALA A 306 4.71 -0.76 3.74
C ALA A 306 3.73 -1.63 2.94
N ILE A 307 3.99 -1.91 1.66
CA ILE A 307 3.20 -2.83 0.82
C ILE A 307 3.19 -4.24 1.44
N ARG A 308 4.36 -4.71 1.88
CA ARG A 308 4.45 -5.99 2.57
C ARG A 308 3.62 -6.02 3.85
N MET A 309 3.58 -4.93 4.61
CA MET A 309 2.74 -4.81 5.80
C MET A 309 1.26 -4.77 5.44
N SER A 310 0.86 -4.09 4.36
CA SER A 310 -0.52 -4.13 3.85
C SER A 310 -0.96 -5.57 3.56
N ALA A 311 -0.11 -6.34 2.88
CA ALA A 311 -0.36 -7.74 2.55
C ALA A 311 -0.46 -8.62 3.81
N LEU A 312 0.47 -8.46 4.76
CA LEU A 312 0.49 -9.20 6.02
C LEU A 312 -0.75 -8.92 6.88
N MET A 313 -1.20 -7.67 6.94
CA MET A 313 -2.36 -7.22 7.72
C MET A 313 -3.69 -7.32 6.94
N ARG A 314 -3.66 -7.73 5.65
CA ARG A 314 -4.83 -7.84 4.77
C ARG A 314 -5.62 -6.52 4.68
N LEU A 315 -4.94 -5.44 4.39
CA LEU A 315 -5.57 -4.13 4.32
C LEU A 315 -6.07 -3.84 2.91
N HIS A 316 -7.30 -3.38 2.79
CA HIS A 316 -7.79 -2.82 1.55
C HIS A 316 -7.15 -1.44 1.32
N VAL A 317 -6.08 -1.42 0.56
CA VAL A 317 -5.38 -0.21 0.09
C VAL A 317 -5.12 -0.34 -1.40
N VAL A 318 -5.21 0.76 -2.15
CA VAL A 318 -4.99 0.76 -3.59
C VAL A 318 -3.75 1.56 -3.93
N PHE A 319 -2.74 0.88 -4.46
CA PHE A 319 -1.52 1.49 -4.98
C PHE A 319 -1.69 1.75 -6.46
N VAL A 320 -1.49 3.00 -6.87
CA VAL A 320 -1.52 3.42 -8.28
C VAL A 320 -0.10 3.70 -8.73
N TRP A 321 0.40 2.88 -9.65
CA TRP A 321 1.73 3.02 -10.21
C TRP A 321 1.64 3.30 -11.71
N THR A 322 2.16 4.44 -12.12
CA THR A 322 2.22 4.80 -13.53
C THR A 322 3.65 4.72 -14.05
N HIS A 323 3.85 4.94 -15.37
CA HIS A 323 5.17 4.81 -15.96
C HIS A 323 5.69 3.36 -15.87
N ASP A 324 4.89 2.46 -16.43
CA ASP A 324 4.94 1.01 -16.25
C ASP A 324 6.17 0.30 -16.83
N SER A 325 6.94 0.96 -17.69
CA SER A 325 7.94 0.27 -18.52
C SER A 325 9.06 1.21 -19.00
N PHE A 326 10.03 0.69 -19.74
CA PHE A 326 11.07 1.47 -20.43
C PHE A 326 10.49 2.56 -21.35
N ARG A 327 9.23 2.46 -21.75
CA ARG A 327 8.50 3.45 -22.54
C ARG A 327 8.23 4.77 -21.80
N VAL A 328 8.71 4.91 -20.57
CA VAL A 328 8.91 6.22 -19.91
C VAL A 328 9.75 7.12 -20.80
N GLY A 329 10.74 6.57 -21.48
CA GLY A 329 11.46 7.25 -22.55
C GLY A 329 12.69 8.02 -22.07
N GLU A 330 12.71 9.33 -22.31
CA GLU A 330 13.87 10.19 -22.13
C GLU A 330 14.34 10.33 -20.68
N ASP A 331 13.48 10.11 -19.70
CA ASP A 331 13.83 10.12 -18.28
C ASP A 331 14.88 9.04 -17.93
N GLY A 332 14.94 7.99 -18.74
CA GLY A 332 16.01 7.00 -18.73
C GLY A 332 15.93 5.97 -17.60
N PRO A 333 17.03 5.22 -17.36
CA PRO A 333 17.06 4.05 -16.50
C PRO A 333 16.61 4.29 -15.06
N THR A 334 16.79 5.50 -14.53
CA THR A 334 16.38 5.84 -13.16
C THR A 334 14.86 5.90 -12.96
N HIS A 335 14.10 5.94 -14.08
CA HIS A 335 12.63 6.02 -14.08
C HIS A 335 11.97 4.85 -14.83
N GLN A 336 12.76 3.94 -15.37
CA GLN A 336 12.30 2.81 -16.19
C GLN A 336 12.31 1.52 -15.34
N PRO A 337 11.14 1.01 -14.90
CA PRO A 337 11.07 -0.25 -14.18
C PRO A 337 11.40 -1.43 -15.10
N VAL A 338 12.19 -2.38 -14.62
CA VAL A 338 12.54 -3.62 -15.30
C VAL A 338 12.18 -4.82 -14.42
N GLU A 339 12.71 -4.86 -13.19
CA GLU A 339 12.49 -5.93 -12.24
C GLU A 339 11.28 -5.71 -11.32
N HIS A 340 10.72 -4.50 -11.31
CA HIS A 340 9.71 -4.08 -10.35
C HIS A 340 8.41 -4.89 -10.45
N GLU A 341 7.96 -5.21 -11.67
CA GLU A 341 6.75 -6.02 -11.85
C GLU A 341 6.92 -7.40 -11.22
N MET A 342 8.04 -8.08 -11.47
CA MET A 342 8.32 -9.37 -10.84
C MET A 342 8.38 -9.27 -9.32
N GLN A 343 9.03 -8.22 -8.79
CA GLN A 343 9.14 -8.02 -7.35
C GLN A 343 7.78 -7.81 -6.66
N ILE A 344 6.87 -7.07 -7.28
CA ILE A 344 5.52 -6.85 -6.74
C ILE A 344 4.65 -8.11 -6.90
N ARG A 345 4.73 -8.80 -8.05
CA ARG A 345 3.99 -10.05 -8.28
C ARG A 345 4.40 -11.19 -7.36
N LEU A 346 5.58 -11.14 -6.74
CA LEU A 346 5.94 -12.11 -5.67
C LEU A 346 4.90 -12.15 -4.54
N LEU A 347 4.25 -11.02 -4.24
CA LEU A 347 3.17 -10.96 -3.24
C LEU A 347 1.88 -11.63 -3.73
N GLU A 348 1.66 -11.75 -5.05
CA GLU A 348 0.57 -12.54 -5.63
C GLU A 348 0.77 -14.04 -5.42
N HIS A 349 2.03 -14.51 -5.32
CA HIS A 349 2.36 -15.91 -5.06
C HIS A 349 2.46 -16.26 -3.57
N LEU A 350 2.59 -15.24 -2.70
CA LEU A 350 2.61 -15.43 -1.26
C LEU A 350 1.18 -15.56 -0.72
N HIS A 351 0.92 -16.58 0.10
CA HIS A 351 -0.36 -16.74 0.77
C HIS A 351 -0.33 -16.13 2.18
N ASN A 352 -1.44 -15.49 2.54
CA ASN A 352 -1.65 -14.99 3.90
C ASN A 352 -2.03 -16.13 4.86
N HIS A 353 -2.25 -15.82 6.15
CA HIS A 353 -2.59 -16.80 7.18
C HIS A 353 -3.99 -17.46 7.00
N ARG A 354 -4.80 -16.99 6.05
CA ARG A 354 -6.08 -17.61 5.68
C ARG A 354 -5.97 -18.50 4.44
N GLY A 355 -4.78 -18.62 3.86
CA GLY A 355 -4.54 -19.38 2.65
C GLY A 355 -4.93 -18.66 1.36
N GLU A 356 -5.26 -17.36 1.42
CA GLU A 356 -5.55 -16.51 0.26
C GLU A 356 -4.26 -15.88 -0.25
N ARG A 357 -4.18 -15.55 -1.54
CA ARG A 357 -3.06 -14.77 -2.08
C ARG A 357 -3.01 -13.40 -1.42
N SER A 358 -1.81 -12.93 -1.09
CA SER A 358 -1.62 -11.78 -0.21
C SER A 358 -1.94 -10.43 -0.86
N MET A 359 -1.94 -10.36 -2.20
CA MET A 359 -2.13 -9.13 -2.98
C MET A 359 -2.72 -9.46 -4.35
N VAL A 360 -3.36 -8.48 -4.97
CA VAL A 360 -3.78 -8.49 -6.39
C VAL A 360 -3.02 -7.39 -7.11
N VAL A 361 -2.41 -7.72 -8.25
CA VAL A 361 -1.75 -6.75 -9.13
C VAL A 361 -2.43 -6.78 -10.48
N LEU A 362 -2.79 -5.62 -11.02
CA LEU A 362 -3.45 -5.49 -12.32
C LEU A 362 -2.64 -4.56 -13.22
N ARG A 363 -2.24 -5.06 -14.39
CA ARG A 363 -1.56 -4.28 -15.43
C ARG A 363 -2.39 -4.32 -16.72
N PRO A 364 -3.33 -3.36 -16.90
CA PRO A 364 -4.29 -3.36 -17.98
C PRO A 364 -3.67 -3.03 -19.34
N ALA A 365 -4.19 -3.69 -20.39
CA ALA A 365 -3.71 -3.55 -21.76
C ALA A 365 -4.21 -2.27 -22.45
N ASP A 366 -5.42 -1.83 -22.14
CA ASP A 366 -6.09 -0.70 -22.78
C ASP A 366 -7.00 0.06 -21.79
N SER A 367 -7.72 1.05 -22.30
CA SER A 367 -8.65 1.86 -21.52
C SER A 367 -9.79 1.04 -20.91
N ALA A 368 -10.31 0.04 -21.61
CA ALA A 368 -11.40 -0.81 -21.14
C ALA A 368 -10.94 -1.68 -19.96
N GLU A 369 -9.77 -2.32 -20.07
CA GLU A 369 -9.17 -3.05 -18.96
C GLU A 369 -8.80 -2.13 -17.79
N ALA A 370 -8.38 -0.89 -18.04
CA ALA A 370 -8.04 0.05 -16.97
C ALA A 370 -9.29 0.43 -16.13
N ILE A 371 -10.44 0.67 -16.80
CA ILE A 371 -11.72 0.92 -16.12
C ILE A 371 -12.14 -0.33 -15.32
N ALA A 372 -12.08 -1.50 -15.93
CA ALA A 372 -12.44 -2.76 -15.29
C ALA A 372 -11.50 -3.10 -14.11
N SER A 373 -10.20 -2.79 -14.23
CA SER A 373 -9.22 -2.96 -13.14
C SER A 373 -9.55 -2.11 -11.91
N TRP A 374 -10.02 -0.88 -12.11
CA TRP A 374 -10.48 -0.03 -11.02
C TRP A 374 -11.73 -0.58 -10.31
N LYS A 375 -12.66 -1.20 -11.07
CA LYS A 375 -13.80 -1.90 -10.47
C LYS A 375 -13.31 -3.02 -9.55
N VAL A 376 -12.40 -3.88 -10.04
CA VAL A 376 -11.81 -4.94 -9.22
C VAL A 376 -11.10 -4.35 -7.99
N ALA A 377 -10.31 -3.29 -8.16
CA ALA A 377 -9.58 -2.66 -7.06
C ALA A 377 -10.50 -2.08 -5.98
N LEU A 378 -11.67 -1.59 -6.35
CA LEU A 378 -12.67 -1.08 -5.40
C LEU A 378 -13.39 -2.21 -4.65
N GLU A 379 -13.65 -3.33 -5.31
CA GLU A 379 -14.41 -4.48 -4.78
C GLU A 379 -13.53 -5.50 -4.02
N GLU A 380 -12.20 -5.45 -4.20
CA GLU A 380 -11.26 -6.38 -3.58
C GLU A 380 -11.04 -6.03 -2.10
N GLU A 381 -10.85 -7.04 -1.26
CA GLU A 381 -10.55 -6.85 0.17
C GLU A 381 -9.04 -6.87 0.49
N ARG A 382 -8.24 -7.41 -0.45
CA ARG A 382 -6.77 -7.48 -0.34
C ARG A 382 -6.13 -6.16 -0.82
N PRO A 383 -4.85 -5.90 -0.53
CA PRO A 383 -4.13 -4.81 -1.17
C PRO A 383 -4.11 -4.98 -2.69
N VAL A 384 -4.35 -3.89 -3.41
CA VAL A 384 -4.35 -3.89 -4.89
C VAL A 384 -3.27 -2.97 -5.42
N GLY A 385 -2.50 -3.46 -6.40
CA GLY A 385 -1.57 -2.66 -7.19
C GLY A 385 -2.09 -2.50 -8.62
N LEU A 386 -2.24 -1.26 -9.06
CA LEU A 386 -2.64 -0.90 -10.42
C LEU A 386 -1.45 -0.32 -11.17
N ILE A 387 -1.02 -0.97 -12.25
CA ILE A 387 0.15 -0.55 -13.04
C ILE A 387 -0.31 0.00 -14.38
N PHE A 388 -0.10 1.30 -14.62
CA PHE A 388 -0.58 2.01 -15.79
C PHE A 388 0.53 2.56 -16.68
N SER A 389 0.31 2.54 -17.99
CA SER A 389 1.23 3.06 -18.98
C SER A 389 1.34 4.60 -18.94
N ARG A 390 2.54 5.10 -19.23
CA ARG A 390 2.78 6.54 -19.49
C ARG A 390 2.47 6.91 -20.92
N GLN A 391 2.91 6.09 -21.87
CA GLN A 391 2.67 6.25 -23.30
C GLN A 391 1.25 5.83 -23.67
N ASN A 392 0.78 6.36 -24.78
CA ASN A 392 -0.44 5.89 -25.40
C ASN A 392 -0.30 4.41 -25.80
N VAL A 393 -1.40 3.68 -25.74
CA VAL A 393 -1.50 2.26 -26.11
C VAL A 393 -2.60 2.10 -27.14
N ASP A 394 -2.42 1.18 -28.08
CA ASP A 394 -3.48 0.83 -29.02
C ASP A 394 -4.57 0.02 -28.28
N ASP A 395 -5.81 0.34 -28.55
CA ASP A 395 -6.92 -0.41 -27.98
C ASP A 395 -6.93 -1.85 -28.52
N VAL A 396 -7.25 -2.79 -27.64
CA VAL A 396 -7.44 -4.21 -28.01
C VAL A 396 -8.74 -4.34 -28.79
N PRO A 397 -8.75 -4.93 -30.00
CA PRO A 397 -9.95 -5.16 -30.74
C PRO A 397 -10.94 -6.03 -29.97
N ALA A 398 -12.23 -5.71 -30.04
CA ALA A 398 -13.26 -6.58 -29.49
C ALA A 398 -13.31 -7.92 -30.26
N MET A 399 -13.48 -9.02 -29.54
CA MET A 399 -13.79 -10.33 -30.12
C MET A 399 -15.29 -10.46 -30.48
N GLY A 400 -16.13 -9.77 -29.69
CA GLY A 400 -17.60 -9.68 -29.90
C GLY A 400 -18.02 -8.27 -30.29
N GLU A 401 -19.09 -7.79 -29.66
CA GLU A 401 -19.71 -6.50 -30.02
C GLU A 401 -19.06 -5.31 -29.31
N SER A 402 -18.49 -5.50 -28.10
CA SER A 402 -18.01 -4.42 -27.24
C SER A 402 -16.79 -4.84 -26.45
N ARG A 403 -15.65 -4.19 -26.72
CA ARG A 403 -14.41 -4.38 -25.94
C ARG A 403 -14.57 -4.00 -24.47
N PHE A 404 -15.38 -2.96 -24.21
CA PHE A 404 -15.66 -2.53 -22.84
C PHE A 404 -16.40 -3.64 -22.05
N ASP A 405 -17.46 -4.21 -22.65
CA ASP A 405 -18.25 -5.25 -21.96
C ASP A 405 -17.43 -6.53 -21.75
N GLU A 406 -16.59 -6.90 -22.72
CA GLU A 406 -15.63 -8.01 -22.59
C GLU A 406 -14.67 -7.78 -21.42
N ALA A 407 -14.01 -6.62 -21.35
CA ALA A 407 -13.09 -6.30 -20.26
C ALA A 407 -13.80 -6.31 -18.89
N MET A 408 -14.99 -5.71 -18.79
CA MET A 408 -15.80 -5.67 -17.57
C MET A 408 -16.23 -7.07 -17.10
N ALA A 409 -16.48 -7.99 -18.01
CA ALA A 409 -16.84 -9.36 -17.68
C ALA A 409 -15.65 -10.22 -17.28
N GLU A 410 -14.51 -10.06 -17.99
CA GLU A 410 -13.39 -11.00 -17.96
C GLU A 410 -12.25 -10.61 -17.01
N ILE A 411 -12.06 -9.32 -16.71
CA ILE A 411 -10.92 -8.83 -15.91
C ILE A 411 -10.78 -9.54 -14.55
N LYS A 412 -11.89 -9.90 -13.93
CA LYS A 412 -11.96 -10.62 -12.65
C LYS A 412 -11.33 -12.02 -12.70
N HIS A 413 -11.17 -12.58 -13.89
CA HIS A 413 -10.52 -13.87 -14.09
C HIS A 413 -8.98 -13.76 -14.15
N GLY A 414 -8.44 -12.54 -14.25
CA GLY A 414 -7.00 -12.25 -14.21
C GLY A 414 -6.22 -12.62 -15.46
N GLY A 415 -6.77 -13.48 -16.31
CA GLY A 415 -6.21 -13.84 -17.63
C GLY A 415 -7.32 -14.38 -18.51
N TYR A 416 -7.41 -13.89 -19.74
CA TYR A 416 -8.47 -14.27 -20.67
C TYR A 416 -8.05 -14.07 -22.14
N VAL A 417 -8.73 -14.75 -23.05
CA VAL A 417 -8.46 -14.69 -24.50
C VAL A 417 -8.96 -13.36 -25.07
N VAL A 418 -8.10 -12.66 -25.81
CA VAL A 418 -8.42 -11.39 -26.48
C VAL A 418 -8.33 -11.46 -27.99
N ALA A 419 -7.77 -12.54 -28.55
CA ALA A 419 -7.84 -12.87 -29.96
C ALA A 419 -7.65 -14.38 -30.13
N ASP A 420 -8.49 -15.04 -30.89
CA ASP A 420 -8.47 -16.49 -31.05
C ASP A 420 -8.46 -16.93 -32.53
N CYS A 421 -8.31 -18.24 -32.73
CA CYS A 421 -8.36 -18.90 -34.01
C CYS A 421 -9.38 -20.04 -34.00
N GLU A 422 -9.78 -20.52 -35.17
CA GLU A 422 -10.60 -21.72 -35.26
C GLU A 422 -9.81 -23.00 -34.94
N GLY A 423 -10.31 -23.79 -33.98
CA GLY A 423 -9.72 -25.06 -33.55
C GLY A 423 -8.53 -24.86 -32.61
N THR A 424 -7.61 -25.81 -32.61
CA THR A 424 -6.45 -25.80 -31.71
C THR A 424 -5.40 -24.82 -32.23
N PRO A 425 -4.89 -23.88 -31.41
CA PRO A 425 -3.83 -22.97 -31.82
C PRO A 425 -2.48 -23.70 -31.96
N ASP A 426 -1.65 -23.27 -32.90
CA ASP A 426 -0.24 -23.69 -33.01
C ASP A 426 0.60 -23.08 -31.88
N VAL A 427 0.21 -21.88 -31.43
CA VAL A 427 0.89 -21.14 -30.36
C VAL A 427 -0.09 -20.29 -29.55
N VAL A 428 0.11 -20.23 -28.23
CA VAL A 428 -0.56 -19.27 -27.33
C VAL A 428 0.44 -18.18 -26.96
N MET A 429 0.02 -16.91 -27.15
CA MET A 429 0.84 -15.73 -26.91
C MET A 429 0.28 -14.98 -25.70
N VAL A 430 1.11 -14.67 -24.69
CA VAL A 430 0.67 -14.14 -23.40
C VAL A 430 1.41 -12.84 -23.07
N ALA A 431 0.69 -11.83 -22.68
CA ALA A 431 1.24 -10.57 -22.16
C ALA A 431 0.26 -9.90 -21.17
N SER A 432 0.73 -8.89 -20.47
CA SER A 432 -0.06 -7.89 -19.74
C SER A 432 0.30 -6.48 -20.23
N GLY A 433 -0.56 -5.50 -19.94
CA GLY A 433 -0.27 -4.12 -20.28
C GLY A 433 -0.13 -3.85 -21.78
N SER A 434 0.65 -2.85 -22.13
CA SER A 434 0.83 -2.38 -23.50
C SER A 434 1.41 -3.43 -24.48
N GLU A 435 1.98 -4.51 -23.98
CA GLU A 435 2.55 -5.59 -24.78
C GLU A 435 1.47 -6.44 -25.45
N VAL A 436 0.22 -6.43 -24.96
CA VAL A 436 -0.89 -7.18 -25.55
C VAL A 436 -1.17 -6.71 -27.00
N SER A 437 -1.20 -5.40 -27.24
CA SER A 437 -1.41 -4.86 -28.61
C SER A 437 -0.25 -5.23 -29.53
N THR A 438 0.98 -5.29 -29.02
CA THR A 438 2.16 -5.75 -29.77
C THR A 438 2.05 -7.23 -30.15
N LEU A 439 1.53 -8.07 -29.25
CA LEU A 439 1.24 -9.50 -29.55
C LEU A 439 0.16 -9.63 -30.62
N ILE A 440 -0.91 -8.83 -30.56
CA ILE A 440 -1.99 -8.85 -31.57
C ILE A 440 -1.45 -8.50 -32.95
N ALA A 441 -0.57 -7.46 -33.04
CA ALA A 441 0.08 -7.10 -34.29
C ALA A 441 0.98 -8.23 -34.85
N GLY A 442 1.70 -8.94 -34.01
CA GLY A 442 2.48 -10.12 -34.39
C GLY A 442 1.62 -11.30 -34.82
N ALA A 443 0.53 -11.54 -34.06
CA ALA A 443 -0.44 -12.62 -34.36
C ALA A 443 -1.13 -12.41 -35.73
N ALA A 444 -1.45 -11.17 -36.08
CA ALA A 444 -2.02 -10.85 -37.40
C ALA A 444 -1.11 -11.32 -38.53
N LYS A 445 0.18 -11.02 -38.47
CA LYS A 445 1.18 -11.45 -39.46
C LYS A 445 1.34 -12.98 -39.52
N LEU A 446 1.32 -13.64 -38.37
CA LEU A 446 1.39 -15.11 -38.30
C LEU A 446 0.18 -15.77 -38.97
N ARG A 447 -1.02 -15.21 -38.75
CA ARG A 447 -2.27 -15.70 -39.35
C ARG A 447 -2.32 -15.52 -40.85
N GLU A 448 -1.71 -14.47 -41.43
CA GLU A 448 -1.56 -14.30 -42.88
C GLU A 448 -0.80 -15.46 -43.53
N GLU A 449 0.08 -16.12 -42.79
CA GLU A 449 0.81 -17.33 -43.23
C GLU A 449 0.16 -18.66 -42.79
N GLY A 450 -1.06 -18.59 -42.24
CA GLY A 450 -1.82 -19.78 -41.83
C GLY A 450 -1.40 -20.37 -40.49
N ILE A 451 -0.60 -19.65 -39.68
CA ILE A 451 -0.25 -20.08 -38.33
C ILE A 451 -1.38 -19.69 -37.37
N LYS A 452 -1.94 -20.69 -36.70
CA LYS A 452 -3.07 -20.50 -35.78
C LYS A 452 -2.57 -19.93 -34.45
N THR A 453 -2.99 -18.73 -34.11
CA THR A 453 -2.53 -18.03 -32.91
C THR A 453 -3.69 -17.72 -31.97
N ARG A 454 -3.47 -17.89 -30.66
CA ARG A 454 -4.32 -17.36 -29.59
C ARG A 454 -3.52 -16.31 -28.84
N VAL A 455 -4.15 -15.15 -28.55
CA VAL A 455 -3.56 -14.10 -27.72
C VAL A 455 -4.35 -13.99 -26.42
N VAL A 456 -3.63 -13.98 -25.31
CA VAL A 456 -4.16 -13.91 -23.95
C VAL A 456 -3.66 -12.61 -23.30
N SER A 457 -4.59 -11.79 -22.82
CA SER A 457 -4.28 -10.73 -21.86
C SER A 457 -4.28 -11.32 -20.46
N ALA A 458 -3.19 -11.14 -19.71
CA ALA A 458 -3.03 -11.66 -18.37
C ALA A 458 -2.72 -10.52 -17.39
N PRO A 459 -3.67 -9.60 -17.13
CA PRO A 459 -3.45 -8.44 -16.27
C PRO A 459 -3.12 -8.81 -14.83
N SER A 460 -3.59 -9.95 -14.28
CA SER A 460 -3.34 -10.38 -12.90
C SER A 460 -3.09 -11.87 -12.79
N GLU A 461 -1.90 -12.25 -12.34
CA GLU A 461 -1.57 -13.65 -12.06
C GLU A 461 -2.35 -14.18 -10.84
N ALA A 462 -2.52 -13.37 -9.78
CA ALA A 462 -3.26 -13.78 -8.60
C ALA A 462 -4.68 -14.22 -8.96
N LEU A 463 -5.42 -13.37 -9.65
CA LEU A 463 -6.80 -13.67 -10.04
C LEU A 463 -6.87 -14.85 -11.02
N PHE A 464 -5.90 -14.98 -11.92
CA PHE A 464 -5.85 -16.11 -12.86
C PHE A 464 -5.60 -17.45 -12.16
N PHE A 465 -4.66 -17.48 -11.23
CA PHE A 465 -4.36 -18.71 -10.49
C PHE A 465 -5.42 -19.05 -9.43
N ASP A 466 -6.26 -18.11 -9.03
CA ASP A 466 -7.44 -18.35 -8.19
C ASP A 466 -8.61 -19.00 -8.99
N GLN A 467 -8.55 -19.01 -10.35
CA GLN A 467 -9.56 -19.66 -11.17
C GLN A 467 -9.44 -21.20 -11.12
N PRO A 468 -10.57 -21.91 -11.34
CA PRO A 468 -10.57 -23.38 -11.51
C PRO A 468 -9.58 -23.83 -12.58
N VAL A 469 -9.01 -25.02 -12.41
CA VAL A 469 -8.01 -25.57 -13.35
C VAL A 469 -8.58 -25.73 -14.75
N GLU A 470 -9.88 -26.01 -14.86
CA GLU A 470 -10.61 -26.13 -16.13
C GLU A 470 -10.57 -24.82 -16.91
N TYR A 471 -10.87 -23.69 -16.26
CA TYR A 471 -10.80 -22.36 -16.87
C TYR A 471 -9.35 -22.03 -17.30
N ARG A 472 -8.38 -22.28 -16.42
CA ARG A 472 -6.98 -22.01 -16.75
C ARG A 472 -6.50 -22.83 -17.97
N ASN A 473 -6.93 -24.09 -18.08
CA ASN A 473 -6.63 -24.93 -19.23
C ASN A 473 -7.42 -24.54 -20.49
N GLU A 474 -8.60 -23.96 -20.37
CA GLU A 474 -9.31 -23.36 -21.50
C GLU A 474 -8.54 -22.17 -22.07
N VAL A 475 -8.05 -21.27 -21.21
CA VAL A 475 -7.29 -20.06 -21.60
C VAL A 475 -5.89 -20.43 -22.09
N LEU A 476 -5.16 -21.26 -21.32
CA LEU A 476 -3.80 -21.69 -21.57
C LEU A 476 -3.74 -23.23 -21.71
N PRO A 477 -4.17 -23.80 -22.85
CA PRO A 477 -4.26 -25.25 -23.03
C PRO A 477 -2.92 -25.94 -22.87
N GLU A 478 -2.94 -27.13 -22.25
CA GLU A 478 -1.78 -27.98 -22.07
C GLU A 478 -1.25 -28.51 -23.42
N GLY A 479 0.04 -28.69 -23.53
CA GLY A 479 0.70 -29.24 -24.71
C GLY A 479 0.87 -28.25 -25.87
N ILE A 480 0.33 -27.04 -25.77
CA ILE A 480 0.56 -25.97 -26.75
C ILE A 480 1.74 -25.11 -26.31
N VAL A 481 2.66 -24.88 -27.24
CA VAL A 481 3.82 -24.01 -26.98
C VAL A 481 3.37 -22.58 -26.77
N ARG A 482 4.04 -21.87 -25.83
CA ARG A 482 3.66 -20.52 -25.44
C ARG A 482 4.78 -19.52 -25.72
N TYR A 483 4.39 -18.32 -26.14
CA TYR A 483 5.27 -17.17 -26.32
C TYR A 483 4.83 -16.06 -25.39
N GLY A 484 5.75 -15.48 -24.62
CA GLY A 484 5.50 -14.34 -23.71
C GLY A 484 6.17 -13.07 -24.19
N LEU A 485 5.54 -11.92 -23.96
CA LEU A 485 6.13 -10.60 -24.18
C LEU A 485 5.93 -9.74 -22.94
N THR A 486 7.02 -9.24 -22.36
CA THR A 486 6.98 -8.34 -21.21
C THR A 486 8.05 -7.25 -21.32
N SER A 487 7.72 -6.02 -20.98
CA SER A 487 8.69 -4.93 -20.88
C SER A 487 9.60 -4.96 -19.66
N GLY A 488 9.40 -5.95 -18.79
CA GLY A 488 10.24 -6.24 -17.63
C GLY A 488 11.11 -7.49 -17.84
N LEU A 489 11.57 -8.07 -16.73
CA LEU A 489 12.33 -9.31 -16.76
C LEU A 489 11.51 -10.46 -17.36
N PRO A 490 12.10 -11.33 -18.21
CA PRO A 490 11.41 -12.51 -18.74
C PRO A 490 10.79 -13.41 -17.67
N MET A 491 11.40 -13.48 -16.48
CA MET A 491 10.88 -14.23 -15.34
C MET A 491 9.47 -13.82 -14.91
N THR A 492 9.04 -12.59 -15.21
CA THR A 492 7.70 -12.08 -14.87
C THR A 492 6.60 -12.96 -15.46
N LEU A 493 6.77 -13.51 -16.66
CA LEU A 493 5.78 -14.37 -17.31
C LEU A 493 6.08 -15.87 -17.21
N GLN A 494 7.12 -16.28 -16.44
CA GLN A 494 7.58 -17.68 -16.40
C GLN A 494 6.49 -18.65 -15.92
N THR A 495 5.66 -18.23 -14.99
CA THR A 495 4.54 -19.04 -14.45
C THR A 495 3.45 -19.30 -15.48
N LEU A 496 3.23 -18.37 -16.40
CA LEU A 496 2.20 -18.45 -17.44
C LEU A 496 2.73 -19.15 -18.70
N VAL A 497 3.99 -18.90 -19.07
CA VAL A 497 4.59 -19.43 -20.31
C VAL A 497 5.19 -20.82 -20.13
N GLY A 498 5.72 -21.11 -18.94
CA GLY A 498 6.38 -22.39 -18.65
C GLY A 498 7.83 -22.43 -19.12
N LEU A 499 8.50 -23.57 -18.87
CA LEU A 499 9.93 -23.75 -19.17
C LEU A 499 10.23 -24.04 -20.65
N THR A 500 9.23 -24.47 -21.41
CA THR A 500 9.38 -24.87 -22.82
C THR A 500 9.01 -23.76 -23.81
N GLY A 501 8.40 -22.68 -23.32
CA GLY A 501 8.07 -21.51 -24.11
C GLY A 501 9.23 -20.53 -24.23
N LYS A 502 9.07 -19.51 -25.08
CA LYS A 502 10.01 -18.40 -25.24
C LYS A 502 9.38 -17.14 -24.65
N ILE A 503 10.15 -16.35 -23.92
CA ILE A 503 9.72 -15.05 -23.39
C ILE A 503 10.69 -14.00 -23.89
N HIS A 504 10.17 -13.00 -24.62
CA HIS A 504 10.88 -11.78 -24.96
C HIS A 504 10.68 -10.76 -23.83
N GLY A 505 11.74 -10.20 -23.30
CA GLY A 505 11.73 -9.21 -22.22
C GLY A 505 13.05 -8.47 -22.11
N LEU A 506 13.22 -7.65 -21.09
CA LEU A 506 14.47 -6.97 -20.79
C LEU A 506 15.23 -7.68 -19.67
N ASP A 507 16.49 -8.02 -19.92
CA ASP A 507 17.43 -8.58 -18.93
C ASP A 507 18.51 -7.56 -18.51
N HIS A 508 18.32 -6.30 -18.86
CA HIS A 508 19.23 -5.19 -18.59
C HIS A 508 18.45 -3.90 -18.33
N PHE A 509 19.10 -2.92 -17.70
CA PHE A 509 18.52 -1.57 -17.53
C PHE A 509 18.28 -0.89 -18.88
N GLY A 510 17.30 0.02 -18.92
CA GLY A 510 16.94 0.76 -20.11
C GLY A 510 17.94 1.85 -20.52
N TYR A 511 17.54 2.69 -21.45
CA TYR A 511 18.31 3.82 -21.96
C TYR A 511 17.45 5.06 -22.06
N SER A 512 18.09 6.26 -22.09
CA SER A 512 17.39 7.53 -22.31
C SER A 512 17.27 7.78 -23.83
N ALA A 513 16.05 7.67 -24.35
CA ALA A 513 15.69 7.99 -25.73
C ALA A 513 14.15 8.07 -25.86
N PRO A 514 13.60 8.67 -26.94
CA PRO A 514 12.19 8.57 -27.24
C PRO A 514 11.71 7.11 -27.27
N PHE A 515 10.54 6.82 -26.68
CA PHE A 515 10.09 5.44 -26.46
C PHE A 515 10.03 4.61 -27.76
N LYS A 516 9.68 5.20 -28.90
CA LYS A 516 9.68 4.51 -30.21
C LYS A 516 11.07 4.02 -30.63
N VAL A 517 12.11 4.80 -30.32
CA VAL A 517 13.50 4.38 -30.53
C VAL A 517 13.88 3.23 -29.64
N LEU A 518 13.37 3.22 -28.40
CA LEU A 518 13.58 2.12 -27.47
C LEU A 518 12.82 0.87 -27.89
N ASP A 519 11.58 0.99 -28.39
CA ASP A 519 10.83 -0.13 -28.97
C ASP A 519 11.61 -0.81 -30.11
N GLU A 520 12.17 -0.02 -31.02
CA GLU A 520 13.03 -0.54 -32.11
C GLU A 520 14.29 -1.22 -31.54
N LYS A 521 14.99 -0.54 -30.62
CA LYS A 521 16.23 -1.02 -30.04
C LYS A 521 16.06 -2.33 -29.28
N PHE A 522 14.96 -2.46 -28.53
CA PHE A 522 14.68 -3.63 -27.71
C PHE A 522 13.81 -4.69 -28.41
N GLY A 523 13.38 -4.43 -29.64
CA GLY A 523 12.62 -5.41 -30.42
C GLY A 523 11.14 -5.53 -30.02
N PHE A 524 10.54 -4.51 -29.42
CA PHE A 524 9.12 -4.51 -29.04
C PHE A 524 8.23 -4.10 -30.23
N SER A 525 8.15 -4.98 -31.21
CA SER A 525 7.33 -4.78 -32.42
C SER A 525 6.62 -6.07 -32.85
N GLY A 526 5.47 -5.93 -33.54
CA GLY A 526 4.79 -7.08 -34.14
C GLY A 526 5.65 -7.85 -35.13
N GLU A 527 6.64 -7.21 -35.77
CA GLU A 527 7.62 -7.85 -36.67
C GLU A 527 8.57 -8.77 -35.90
N THR A 528 9.07 -8.33 -34.76
CA THR A 528 9.94 -9.16 -33.90
C THR A 528 9.19 -10.36 -33.37
N VAL A 529 7.97 -10.12 -32.85
CA VAL A 529 7.08 -11.18 -32.36
C VAL A 529 6.84 -12.24 -33.45
N TYR A 530 6.52 -11.78 -34.65
CA TYR A 530 6.32 -12.68 -35.81
C TYR A 530 7.56 -13.54 -36.09
N LYS A 531 8.75 -12.94 -36.17
CA LYS A 531 9.99 -13.66 -36.43
C LYS A 531 10.33 -14.67 -35.34
N GLU A 532 10.25 -14.25 -34.09
CA GLU A 532 10.59 -15.10 -32.95
C GLU A 532 9.65 -16.28 -32.77
N VAL A 533 8.34 -16.08 -33.01
CA VAL A 533 7.37 -17.17 -32.96
C VAL A 533 7.60 -18.15 -34.10
N LYS A 534 7.88 -17.70 -35.32
CA LYS A 534 8.22 -18.59 -36.45
C LYS A 534 9.46 -19.42 -36.14
N GLU A 535 10.52 -18.80 -35.66
CA GLU A 535 11.74 -19.48 -35.25
C GLU A 535 11.45 -20.55 -34.18
N MET A 536 10.66 -20.20 -33.16
CA MET A 536 10.26 -21.12 -32.10
C MET A 536 9.46 -22.33 -32.62
N LEU A 537 8.62 -22.12 -33.64
CA LEU A 537 7.85 -23.19 -34.28
C LEU A 537 8.66 -23.97 -35.34
N GLY A 538 9.90 -23.59 -35.64
CA GLY A 538 10.73 -24.20 -36.68
C GLY A 538 10.20 -23.94 -38.11
N ARG A 539 9.57 -22.82 -38.35
CA ARG A 539 8.93 -22.44 -39.63
C ARG A 539 9.59 -21.23 -40.28
#